data_4498dd054bf6f3a218a0c4ca239c12f3
#
_entry.id   4498dd054bf6f3a218a0c4ca239c12f3
#
_cell.length_a   1.000
_cell.length_b   1.000
_cell.length_c   1.000
_cell.angle_alpha   90.00
_cell.angle_beta   90.00
_cell.angle_gamma   90.00
#
_symmetry.space_group_name_H-M   'P 1'
#
loop_
_entity.id
_entity.type
_entity.pdbx_description
1 polymer ?
#
loop_
_entity_poly.entity_id
_entity_poly.type
_entity_poly.pdbx_seq_one_letter_code
_entity_poly.pdbx_strand_id
1 'polypeptide(L)'
;MSIKSTIAALAASPFLFAGAAFAGPYVNLEANGSYPGGDYEGGNLEAQVGYEGTTTGGLDWYVSAGPTVNHTETADEFGDVELAGYLGASKSLTDAVSAYGEVYGQTTTGDDNAYSGKVGVKFVF
;
A
#
# COMPACT_ATOMS: atom_id res chain seq x y z
N MET A 1 -15.67 6.12 7.42
CA MET A 1 -14.70 5.03 7.27
C MET A 1 -14.25 4.56 8.64
N SER A 2 -14.40 3.30 8.97
CA SER A 2 -14.01 2.84 10.30
C SER A 2 -12.48 2.71 10.38
N ILE A 3 -11.93 2.97 11.56
CA ILE A 3 -10.49 2.81 11.85
C ILE A 3 -10.03 1.37 11.56
N LYS A 4 -10.90 0.39 11.75
CA LYS A 4 -10.61 -1.03 11.51
C LYS A 4 -10.34 -1.36 10.04
N SER A 5 -11.11 -0.77 9.13
CA SER A 5 -10.89 -0.99 7.69
C SER A 5 -9.64 -0.29 7.18
N THR A 6 -9.31 0.88 7.72
CA THR A 6 -8.06 1.57 7.42
C THR A 6 -6.85 0.76 7.88
N ILE A 7 -6.92 0.15 9.06
CA ILE A 7 -5.86 -0.71 9.58
C ILE A 7 -5.69 -1.97 8.71
N ALA A 8 -6.79 -2.58 8.27
CA ALA A 8 -6.73 -3.76 7.39
C ALA A 8 -6.09 -3.43 6.04
N ALA A 9 -6.44 -2.31 5.42
CA ALA A 9 -5.82 -1.85 4.18
C ALA A 9 -4.32 -1.54 4.34
N LEU A 10 -3.92 -0.99 5.47
CA LEU A 10 -2.51 -0.72 5.78
C LEU A 10 -1.72 -1.99 6.09
N ALA A 11 -2.36 -3.01 6.67
CA ALA A 11 -1.72 -4.29 6.98
C ALA A 11 -1.42 -5.12 5.72
N ALA A 12 -2.18 -4.93 4.64
CA ALA A 12 -1.94 -5.58 3.36
C ALA A 12 -0.81 -4.94 2.53
N SER A 13 -0.22 -3.85 3.00
CA SER A 13 0.90 -3.19 2.32
C SER A 13 2.17 -4.05 2.29
N PRO A 14 3.06 -3.86 1.30
CA PRO A 14 4.04 -4.82 0.80
C PRO A 14 5.23 -5.13 1.73
N PHE A 15 5.03 -5.32 3.00
CA PHE A 15 6.05 -5.89 3.90
C PHE A 15 6.47 -7.31 3.51
N LEU A 16 5.79 -7.90 2.54
CA LEU A 16 6.12 -9.19 1.94
C LEU A 16 7.49 -9.22 1.27
N PHE A 17 8.06 -8.06 0.97
CA PHE A 17 9.35 -7.93 0.29
C PHE A 17 10.52 -7.69 1.25
N ALA A 18 10.28 -7.61 2.55
CA ALA A 18 11.33 -7.48 3.53
C ALA A 18 12.22 -8.73 3.52
N GLY A 19 13.42 -8.61 2.95
CA GLY A 19 14.38 -9.69 2.86
C GLY A 19 14.89 -10.00 1.45
N ALA A 20 14.32 -9.40 0.39
CA ALA A 20 14.89 -9.53 -0.94
C ALA A 20 16.15 -8.66 -1.08
N ALA A 21 17.29 -9.30 -1.26
CA ALA A 21 18.58 -8.63 -1.42
C ALA A 21 18.83 -8.16 -2.87
N PHE A 22 17.78 -7.95 -3.67
CA PHE A 22 17.91 -7.61 -5.09
C PHE A 22 17.26 -6.27 -5.40
N ALA A 23 17.82 -5.59 -6.38
CA ALA A 23 17.10 -4.58 -7.13
C ALA A 23 16.40 -5.26 -8.29
N GLY A 24 15.10 -5.08 -8.44
CA GLY A 24 14.36 -5.72 -9.53
C GLY A 24 12.91 -5.24 -9.68
N PRO A 25 12.35 -5.49 -10.87
CA PRO A 25 10.95 -5.19 -11.13
C PRO A 25 10.03 -6.19 -10.42
N TYR A 26 8.85 -5.73 -10.04
CA TYR A 26 7.81 -6.60 -9.49
C TYR A 26 6.41 -6.17 -9.97
N VAL A 27 5.47 -7.09 -9.83
CA VAL A 27 4.05 -6.84 -10.03
C VAL A 27 3.33 -7.21 -8.73
N ASN A 28 2.45 -6.34 -8.27
CA ASN A 28 1.60 -6.60 -7.12
C ASN A 28 0.13 -6.50 -7.55
N LEU A 29 -0.66 -7.51 -7.20
CA LEU A 29 -2.11 -7.52 -7.39
C LEU A 29 -2.75 -7.58 -6.00
N GLU A 30 -3.63 -6.66 -5.72
CA GLU A 30 -4.22 -6.52 -4.40
C GLU A 30 -5.73 -6.30 -4.47
N ALA A 31 -6.45 -6.89 -3.55
CA ALA A 31 -7.85 -6.64 -3.33
C ALA A 31 -8.07 -6.29 -1.87
N ASN A 32 -8.69 -5.16 -1.62
CA ASN A 32 -9.01 -4.68 -0.28
C ASN A 32 -10.51 -4.58 -0.11
N GLY A 33 -11.01 -4.96 1.06
CA GLY A 33 -12.42 -4.86 1.41
C GLY A 33 -12.62 -4.15 2.73
N SER A 34 -13.73 -3.45 2.85
CA SER A 34 -14.16 -2.75 4.05
C SER A 34 -15.41 -3.41 4.61
N TYR A 35 -15.37 -3.79 5.88
CA TYR A 35 -16.43 -4.54 6.56
C TYR A 35 -16.77 -3.89 7.93
N PRO A 36 -17.29 -2.66 7.94
CA PRO A 36 -17.68 -2.03 9.21
C PRO A 36 -18.86 -2.79 9.81
N GLY A 37 -18.72 -3.16 11.09
CA GLY A 37 -19.75 -3.93 11.78
C GLY A 37 -19.96 -5.36 11.29
N GLY A 38 -19.09 -5.85 10.39
CA GLY A 38 -19.15 -7.20 9.84
C GLY A 38 -19.79 -7.30 8.45
N ASP A 39 -20.42 -6.24 7.97
CA ASP A 39 -21.02 -6.19 6.65
C ASP A 39 -20.08 -5.55 5.63
N TYR A 40 -20.06 -6.08 4.39
CA TYR A 40 -19.26 -5.52 3.32
C TYR A 40 -19.80 -4.15 2.91
N GLU A 41 -18.96 -3.15 2.87
CA GLU A 41 -19.33 -1.79 2.49
C GLU A 41 -18.71 -1.34 1.15
N GLY A 42 -17.60 -1.92 0.81
CA GLY A 42 -16.89 -1.61 -0.43
C GLY A 42 -15.44 -2.09 -0.39
N GLY A 43 -14.72 -1.80 -1.43
CA GLY A 43 -13.31 -2.16 -1.52
C GLY A 43 -12.65 -1.60 -2.75
N ASN A 44 -11.44 -2.06 -3.02
CA ASN A 44 -10.76 -1.74 -4.25
C ASN A 44 -9.97 -2.94 -4.79
N LEU A 45 -9.77 -2.91 -6.09
CA LEU A 45 -8.86 -3.79 -6.80
C LEU A 45 -7.72 -2.94 -7.35
N GLU A 46 -6.50 -3.41 -7.20
CA GLU A 46 -5.32 -2.66 -7.55
C GLU A 46 -4.30 -3.55 -8.25
N ALA A 47 -3.72 -3.06 -9.33
CA ALA A 47 -2.62 -3.70 -10.02
C ALA A 47 -1.46 -2.71 -10.11
N GLN A 48 -0.33 -3.07 -9.53
CA GLN A 48 0.85 -2.21 -9.46
C GLN A 48 2.02 -2.88 -10.17
N VAL A 49 2.75 -2.11 -10.95
CA VAL A 49 4.09 -2.48 -11.41
C VAL A 49 5.09 -1.58 -10.70
N GLY A 50 6.17 -2.15 -10.26
CA GLY A 50 7.13 -1.41 -9.47
C GLY A 50 8.54 -1.92 -9.60
N TYR A 51 9.40 -1.25 -8.88
CA TYR A 51 10.81 -1.59 -8.77
C TYR A 51 11.23 -1.46 -7.32
N GLU A 52 11.98 -2.41 -6.85
CA GLU A 52 12.47 -2.43 -5.47
C GLU A 52 13.94 -2.74 -5.40
N GLY A 53 14.58 -2.39 -4.31
CA GLY A 53 15.98 -2.67 -4.12
C GLY A 53 16.45 -2.38 -2.71
N THR A 54 17.71 -2.73 -2.48
CA THR A 54 18.41 -2.47 -1.22
C THR A 54 19.67 -1.68 -1.52
N THR A 55 19.88 -0.58 -0.80
CA THR A 55 21.13 0.18 -0.90
C THR A 55 22.26 -0.53 -0.18
N THR A 56 23.51 -0.15 -0.46
CA THR A 56 24.68 -0.67 0.24
C THR A 56 24.67 -0.40 1.74
N GLY A 57 23.93 0.64 2.19
CA GLY A 57 23.72 0.95 3.60
C GLY A 57 22.60 0.16 4.27
N GLY A 58 21.96 -0.78 3.57
CA GLY A 58 20.89 -1.60 4.13
C GLY A 58 19.51 -0.92 4.18
N LEU A 59 19.30 0.11 3.38
CA LEU A 59 17.99 0.72 3.19
C LEU A 59 17.24 -0.02 2.08
N ASP A 60 16.13 -0.65 2.43
CA ASP A 60 15.21 -1.24 1.48
C ASP A 60 14.25 -0.15 0.97
N TRP A 61 13.99 -0.14 -0.31
CA TRP A 61 13.11 0.84 -0.93
C TRP A 61 12.30 0.22 -2.06
N TYR A 62 11.14 0.81 -2.33
CA TYR A 62 10.32 0.43 -3.47
C TYR A 62 9.57 1.65 -4.02
N VAL A 63 9.25 1.58 -5.29
CA VAL A 63 8.37 2.52 -5.99
C VAL A 63 7.46 1.72 -6.90
N SER A 64 6.18 2.05 -6.92
CA SER A 64 5.22 1.39 -7.80
C SER A 64 4.14 2.35 -8.28
N ALA A 65 3.52 1.99 -9.39
CA ALA A 65 2.37 2.70 -9.93
C ALA A 65 1.49 1.73 -10.72
N GLY A 66 0.22 2.02 -10.79
CA GLY A 66 -0.72 1.23 -11.57
C GLY A 66 -2.17 1.60 -11.33
N PRO A 67 -3.07 0.99 -12.09
CA PRO A 67 -4.50 1.25 -11.98
C PRO A 67 -5.07 0.72 -10.68
N THR A 68 -6.03 1.46 -10.15
CA THR A 68 -6.90 1.05 -9.05
C THR A 68 -8.35 1.32 -9.43
N VAL A 69 -9.25 0.46 -9.01
CA VAL A 69 -10.68 0.63 -9.20
C VAL A 69 -11.40 0.38 -7.88
N ASN A 70 -12.26 1.30 -7.51
CA ASN A 70 -13.05 1.21 -6.29
C ASN A 70 -14.41 0.57 -6.57
N HIS A 71 -14.92 -0.17 -5.60
CA HIS A 71 -16.24 -0.75 -5.60
C HIS A 71 -16.97 -0.34 -4.31
N THR A 72 -18.20 0.09 -4.45
CA THR A 72 -19.08 0.39 -3.31
C THR A 72 -20.32 -0.48 -3.38
N GLU A 73 -20.69 -1.09 -2.25
CA GLU A 73 -21.88 -1.95 -2.18
C GLU A 73 -23.16 -1.16 -2.44
N THR A 74 -23.25 0.04 -1.92
CA THR A 74 -24.45 0.89 -2.04
C THR A 74 -24.82 1.18 -3.50
N ALA A 75 -23.83 1.30 -4.38
CA ALA A 75 -24.03 1.52 -5.81
C ALA A 75 -24.00 0.22 -6.62
N ASP A 76 -23.50 -0.86 -6.03
CA ASP A 76 -23.22 -2.16 -6.70
C ASP A 76 -22.50 -1.98 -8.05
N GLU A 77 -21.59 -1.04 -8.07
CA GLU A 77 -20.85 -0.65 -9.28
C GLU A 77 -19.37 -0.46 -8.97
N PHE A 78 -18.56 -0.77 -9.98
CA PHE A 78 -17.17 -0.34 -9.99
C PHE A 78 -17.10 1.13 -10.41
N GLY A 79 -16.32 1.91 -9.70
CA GLY A 79 -16.03 3.29 -10.03
C GLY A 79 -15.10 3.41 -11.24
N ASP A 80 -14.67 4.63 -11.51
CA ASP A 80 -13.70 4.91 -12.55
C ASP A 80 -12.35 4.26 -12.22
N VAL A 81 -11.60 3.91 -13.25
CA VAL A 81 -10.22 3.45 -13.09
C VAL A 81 -9.34 4.67 -12.79
N GLU A 82 -8.71 4.65 -11.64
CA GLU A 82 -7.78 5.69 -11.19
C GLU A 82 -6.34 5.18 -11.26
N LEU A 83 -5.39 6.09 -11.19
CA LEU A 83 -3.98 5.76 -11.12
C LEU A 83 -3.49 5.94 -9.68
N ALA A 84 -2.88 4.92 -9.12
CA ALA A 84 -2.29 4.97 -7.79
C ALA A 84 -0.78 4.76 -7.86
N GLY A 85 -0.06 5.28 -6.89
CA GLY A 85 1.38 5.12 -6.78
C GLY A 85 1.85 5.09 -5.34
N TYR A 86 2.94 4.37 -5.11
CA TYR A 86 3.57 4.18 -3.82
C TYR A 86 5.07 4.44 -3.89
N LEU A 87 5.60 5.04 -2.84
CA LEU A 87 7.04 5.14 -2.61
C LEU A 87 7.28 4.82 -1.15
N GLY A 88 8.07 3.80 -0.88
CA GLY A 88 8.35 3.37 0.48
C GLY A 88 9.80 3.02 0.71
N ALA A 89 10.18 3.04 1.97
CA ALA A 89 11.50 2.64 2.42
C ALA A 89 11.45 2.07 3.83
N SER A 90 12.36 1.16 4.12
CA SER A 90 12.53 0.62 5.46
C SER A 90 14.00 0.35 5.75
N LYS A 91 14.36 0.40 7.02
CA LYS A 91 15.72 0.11 7.46
C LYS A 91 15.71 -0.58 8.81
N SER A 92 16.46 -1.66 8.90
CA SER A 92 16.74 -2.31 10.20
C SER A 92 17.74 -1.45 10.99
N LEU A 93 17.35 -1.06 12.19
CA LEU A 93 18.20 -0.29 13.11
C LEU A 93 18.98 -1.24 14.03
N THR A 94 18.32 -2.33 14.44
CA THR A 94 18.89 -3.46 15.18
C THR A 94 18.25 -4.74 14.69
N ASP A 95 18.67 -5.90 15.19
CA ASP A 95 18.03 -7.19 14.87
C ASP A 95 16.56 -7.26 15.28
N ALA A 96 16.15 -6.44 16.24
CA ALA A 96 14.80 -6.43 16.79
C ALA A 96 13.99 -5.19 16.41
N VAL A 97 14.61 -4.16 15.82
CA VAL A 97 13.96 -2.87 15.55
C VAL A 97 14.22 -2.44 14.11
N SER A 98 13.15 -2.09 13.41
CA SER A 98 13.24 -1.47 12.09
C SER A 98 12.31 -0.26 11.99
N ALA A 99 12.73 0.73 11.21
CA ALA A 99 11.93 1.90 10.88
C ALA A 99 11.47 1.82 9.43
N TYR A 100 10.28 2.34 9.15
CA TYR A 100 9.73 2.34 7.80
C TYR A 100 8.89 3.59 7.53
N GLY A 101 8.75 3.91 6.27
CA GLY A 101 7.87 4.99 5.80
C GLY A 101 7.35 4.70 4.40
N GLU A 102 6.17 5.21 4.11
CA GLU A 102 5.54 5.09 2.80
C GLU A 102 4.71 6.33 2.51
N VAL A 103 4.78 6.80 1.27
CA VAL A 103 3.86 7.80 0.74
C VAL A 103 3.05 7.18 -0.39
N TYR A 104 1.80 7.58 -0.47
CA TYR A 104 0.82 7.10 -1.43
C TYR A 104 0.14 8.28 -2.11
N GLY A 105 -0.11 8.15 -3.40
CA GLY A 105 -0.89 9.12 -4.16
C GLY A 105 -1.85 8.42 -5.10
N GLN A 106 -3.01 9.00 -5.28
CA GLN A 106 -4.04 8.50 -6.20
C GLN A 106 -4.67 9.67 -6.94
N THR A 107 -4.85 9.52 -8.25
CA THR A 107 -5.67 10.45 -9.03
C THR A 107 -7.14 10.21 -8.72
N THR A 108 -7.95 11.24 -8.80
CA THR A 108 -9.41 11.13 -8.61
C THR A 108 -10.09 11.90 -9.75
N THR A 109 -10.96 11.21 -10.47
CA THR A 109 -11.68 11.81 -11.60
C THR A 109 -12.62 12.90 -11.13
N GLY A 110 -12.39 14.13 -11.58
CA GLY A 110 -13.24 15.30 -11.27
C GLY A 110 -12.97 15.95 -9.92
N ASP A 111 -12.05 15.43 -9.13
CA ASP A 111 -11.69 15.95 -7.81
C ASP A 111 -10.17 16.12 -7.67
N ASP A 112 -9.74 16.70 -6.55
CA ASP A 112 -8.33 16.80 -6.22
C ASP A 112 -7.73 15.42 -5.98
N ASN A 113 -6.47 15.25 -6.35
CA ASN A 113 -5.73 14.01 -6.08
C ASN A 113 -5.63 13.74 -4.59
N ALA A 114 -5.70 12.46 -4.22
CA ALA A 114 -5.57 12.04 -2.84
C ALA A 114 -4.12 11.66 -2.54
N TYR A 115 -3.63 12.07 -1.37
CA TYR A 115 -2.29 11.74 -0.89
C TYR A 115 -2.36 11.27 0.55
N SER A 116 -1.53 10.31 0.89
CA SER A 116 -1.38 9.86 2.26
C SER A 116 0.04 9.40 2.53
N GLY A 117 0.39 9.30 3.79
CA GLY A 117 1.70 8.82 4.20
C GLY A 117 1.62 8.11 5.55
N LYS A 118 2.55 7.22 5.79
CA LYS A 118 2.73 6.57 7.08
C LYS A 118 4.20 6.46 7.42
N VAL A 119 4.51 6.54 8.70
CA VAL A 119 5.82 6.21 9.25
C VAL A 119 5.62 5.35 10.47
N GLY A 120 6.55 4.47 10.74
CA GLY A 120 6.43 3.60 11.89
C GLY A 120 7.74 2.95 12.29
N VAL A 121 7.68 2.28 13.42
CA VAL A 121 8.77 1.48 13.96
C VAL A 121 8.20 0.10 14.28
N LYS A 122 8.90 -0.92 13.84
CA LYS A 122 8.51 -2.32 14.07
C LYS A 122 9.48 -2.96 15.06
N PHE A 123 8.93 -3.57 16.09
CA PHE A 123 9.68 -4.37 17.08
C PHE A 123 9.38 -5.84 16.85
N VAL A 124 10.42 -6.67 16.85
CA VAL A 124 10.32 -8.12 16.73
C VAL A 124 10.84 -8.74 18.03
N PHE A 125 10.07 -9.64 18.62
CA PHE A 125 10.39 -10.32 19.87
C PHE A 125 10.77 -11.79 19.65
#